data_96b6c9a56f822334f1838e1c4be46887
#
_entry.id   96b6c9a56f822334f1838e1c4be46887
#
_cell.length_a   1.000
_cell.length_b   1.000
_cell.length_c   1.000
_cell.angle_alpha   90.00
_cell.angle_beta   90.00
_cell.angle_gamma   90.00
#
_symmetry.space_group_name_H-M   'P 1'
#
loop_
_entity.id
_entity.type
_entity.pdbx_description
1 polymer ?
#
loop_
_entity_poly.entity_id
_entity_poly.type
_entity_poly.pdbx_seq_one_letter_code
_entity_poly.pdbx_strand_id
1 'polypeptide(L)'
;MQDNKNFLGTEPVGKLLLKLSIPTVIAQLINMLYNIVDRIYIGHIPGEGSLALTGVGVCMPIIMIVSAFAALVSSGGAPRASIYMGKQDNKSAENILGNCFILQIIISVILTAILLIWGRDLLLAFGASENTISYATDYMHIYAFGTLFVQLTLGMNAFITAQGFTTFSMVSVLIGAVCNIVLDPVFIFVFHMGVRGAALATVISQAISTLWVVSFLCGKKTLLHLRKKHLHLEAKVVLPCIALGLAAFIMQSSESIVTVCFNSSLLRYGGDIAVGAMTILTSVMQFAMLPLQGIAQGAQPISSYNYGAKNCLLYTSPS
;
A
#
# COMPACT_ATOMS: atom_id res chain seq x y z
N MET A 1 32.92 6.81 -2.40
CA MET A 1 31.46 6.75 -2.64
C MET A 1 30.97 5.43 -3.25
N GLN A 2 31.84 4.49 -3.60
CA GLN A 2 31.46 3.15 -4.10
C GLN A 2 31.13 2.14 -2.98
N ASP A 3 31.66 2.34 -1.77
CA ASP A 3 31.46 1.40 -0.65
C ASP A 3 30.01 1.34 -0.11
N ASN A 4 29.20 2.32 -0.41
CA ASN A 4 27.82 2.38 0.12
C ASN A 4 26.77 1.67 -0.78
N LYS A 5 27.17 1.09 -1.91
CA LYS A 5 26.22 0.43 -2.84
C LYS A 5 25.97 -1.05 -2.50
N ASN A 6 26.88 -1.69 -1.76
CA ASN A 6 26.82 -3.12 -1.46
C ASN A 6 26.54 -3.43 0.02
N PHE A 7 26.07 -2.44 0.80
CA PHE A 7 25.87 -2.56 2.24
C PHE A 7 24.90 -3.71 2.61
N LEU A 8 23.95 -4.06 1.73
CA LEU A 8 23.04 -5.19 1.94
C LEU A 8 23.75 -6.55 2.01
N GLY A 9 24.94 -6.67 1.43
CA GLY A 9 25.72 -7.92 1.44
C GLY A 9 26.96 -7.87 2.35
N THR A 10 27.30 -6.72 2.94
CA THR A 10 28.57 -6.53 3.66
C THR A 10 28.40 -6.15 5.14
N GLU A 11 27.30 -5.50 5.53
CA GLU A 11 27.04 -5.15 6.93
C GLU A 11 26.58 -6.39 7.75
N PRO A 12 26.88 -6.46 9.06
CA PRO A 12 26.39 -7.52 9.95
C PRO A 12 24.86 -7.60 9.94
N VAL A 13 24.30 -8.82 9.77
CA VAL A 13 22.86 -9.06 9.55
C VAL A 13 21.99 -8.45 10.63
N GLY A 14 22.32 -8.65 11.91
CA GLY A 14 21.53 -8.12 13.02
C GLY A 14 21.43 -6.60 13.02
N LYS A 15 22.55 -5.90 12.77
CA LYS A 15 22.58 -4.44 12.66
C LYS A 15 21.80 -3.96 11.45
N LEU A 16 21.94 -4.64 10.31
CA LEU A 16 21.26 -4.33 9.07
C LEU A 16 19.76 -4.56 9.20
N LEU A 17 19.33 -5.66 9.81
CA LEU A 17 17.95 -5.96 10.08
C LEU A 17 17.29 -4.85 10.93
N LEU A 18 17.88 -4.45 12.04
CA LEU A 18 17.37 -3.35 12.86
C LEU A 18 17.30 -2.04 12.09
N LYS A 19 18.37 -1.71 11.35
CA LYS A 19 18.44 -0.48 10.53
C LYS A 19 17.34 -0.39 9.47
N LEU A 20 16.95 -1.53 8.88
CA LEU A 20 15.92 -1.58 7.86
C LEU A 20 14.52 -1.77 8.45
N SER A 21 14.38 -2.53 9.54
CA SER A 21 13.07 -2.83 10.12
C SER A 21 12.50 -1.68 10.96
N ILE A 22 13.34 -0.90 11.65
CA ILE A 22 12.84 0.22 12.46
C ILE A 22 12.06 1.23 11.61
N PRO A 23 12.58 1.74 10.46
CA PRO A 23 11.80 2.65 9.61
C PRO A 23 10.53 2.01 9.04
N THR A 24 10.55 0.72 8.68
CA THR A 24 9.34 0.05 8.16
C THR A 24 8.28 -0.15 9.23
N VAL A 25 8.65 -0.51 10.45
CA VAL A 25 7.72 -0.56 11.60
C VAL A 25 7.10 0.82 11.87
N ILE A 26 7.93 1.86 11.90
CA ILE A 26 7.45 3.24 12.09
C ILE A 26 6.48 3.64 10.97
N ALA A 27 6.78 3.28 9.70
CA ALA A 27 5.89 3.55 8.59
C ALA A 27 4.51 2.87 8.76
N GLN A 28 4.48 1.61 9.23
CA GLN A 28 3.23 0.91 9.50
C GLN A 28 2.43 1.58 10.64
N LEU A 29 3.10 2.01 11.71
CA LEU A 29 2.45 2.73 12.81
C LEU A 29 1.87 4.08 12.33
N ILE A 30 2.62 4.85 11.54
CA ILE A 30 2.14 6.11 10.94
C ILE A 30 0.91 5.85 10.07
N ASN A 31 0.95 4.80 9.24
CA ASN A 31 -0.14 4.41 8.36
C ASN A 31 -1.42 4.06 9.14
N MET A 32 -1.27 3.33 10.24
CA MET A 32 -2.40 3.04 11.13
C MET A 32 -2.96 4.31 11.80
N LEU A 33 -2.08 5.17 12.31
CA LEU A 33 -2.49 6.38 13.02
C LEU A 33 -3.26 7.34 12.10
N TYR A 34 -2.78 7.59 10.89
CA TYR A 34 -3.51 8.49 9.99
C TYR A 34 -4.88 7.93 9.58
N ASN A 35 -5.00 6.61 9.38
CA ASN A 35 -6.30 5.98 9.11
C ASN A 35 -7.30 6.15 10.27
N ILE A 36 -6.81 6.11 11.52
CA ILE A 36 -7.65 6.36 12.70
C ILE A 36 -8.09 7.83 12.74
N VAL A 37 -7.17 8.77 12.49
CA VAL A 37 -7.44 10.21 12.52
C VAL A 37 -8.46 10.59 11.43
N ASP A 38 -8.28 10.08 10.20
CA ASP A 38 -9.22 10.28 9.09
C ASP A 38 -10.65 9.84 9.48
N ARG A 39 -10.79 8.65 10.07
CA ARG A 39 -12.10 8.15 10.56
C ARG A 39 -12.68 9.02 11.68
N ILE A 40 -11.85 9.55 12.56
CA ILE A 40 -12.30 10.49 13.60
C ILE A 40 -12.87 11.76 12.95
N TYR A 41 -12.20 12.35 11.97
CA TYR A 41 -12.70 13.53 11.28
C TYR A 41 -14.00 13.25 10.54
N ILE A 42 -14.10 12.14 9.79
CA ILE A 42 -15.34 11.75 9.09
C ILE A 42 -16.49 11.55 10.08
N GLY A 43 -16.24 10.89 11.22
CA GLY A 43 -17.24 10.66 12.25
C GLY A 43 -17.74 11.94 12.93
N HIS A 44 -17.00 13.04 12.87
CA HIS A 44 -17.36 14.33 13.43
C HIS A 44 -17.99 15.30 12.43
N ILE A 45 -18.34 14.85 11.22
CA ILE A 45 -19.09 15.68 10.25
C ILE A 45 -20.43 16.08 10.88
N PRO A 46 -20.77 17.38 10.97
CA PRO A 46 -21.97 17.84 11.63
C PRO A 46 -23.26 17.29 11.00
N GLY A 47 -24.09 16.65 11.81
CA GLY A 47 -25.38 16.10 11.38
C GLY A 47 -25.35 14.75 10.64
N GLU A 48 -24.22 14.38 10.03
CA GLU A 48 -24.14 13.23 9.11
C GLU A 48 -23.01 12.25 9.46
N GLY A 49 -22.19 12.52 10.48
CA GLY A 49 -20.96 11.81 10.78
C GLY A 49 -21.10 10.29 10.91
N SER A 50 -22.18 9.80 11.53
CA SER A 50 -22.43 8.36 11.67
C SER A 50 -22.70 7.68 10.32
N LEU A 51 -23.56 8.28 9.48
CA LEU A 51 -23.88 7.76 8.15
C LEU A 51 -22.67 7.86 7.20
N ALA A 52 -21.95 8.98 7.28
CA ALA A 52 -20.71 9.21 6.52
C ALA A 52 -19.64 8.16 6.88
N LEU A 53 -19.38 7.92 8.15
CA LEU A 53 -18.42 6.94 8.63
C LEU A 53 -18.79 5.52 8.18
N THR A 54 -20.10 5.18 8.26
CA THR A 54 -20.60 3.88 7.79
C THR A 54 -20.44 3.75 6.28
N GLY A 55 -20.77 4.80 5.51
CA GLY A 55 -20.61 4.82 4.06
C GLY A 55 -19.16 4.62 3.62
N VAL A 56 -18.22 5.34 4.23
CA VAL A 56 -16.77 5.15 3.98
C VAL A 56 -16.31 3.77 4.43
N GLY A 57 -16.87 3.23 5.53
CA GLY A 57 -16.59 1.88 6.00
C GLY A 57 -16.89 0.80 4.95
N VAL A 58 -17.98 0.96 4.19
CA VAL A 58 -18.34 0.05 3.08
C VAL A 58 -17.36 0.15 1.91
N CYS A 59 -16.67 1.28 1.73
CA CYS A 59 -15.63 1.43 0.71
C CYS A 59 -14.35 0.65 1.04
N MET A 60 -14.08 0.34 2.33
CA MET A 60 -12.81 -0.26 2.77
C MET A 60 -12.47 -1.59 2.08
N PRO A 61 -13.37 -2.57 1.93
CA PRO A 61 -13.04 -3.80 1.22
C PRO A 61 -12.62 -3.55 -0.25
N ILE A 62 -13.23 -2.59 -0.92
CA ILE A 62 -12.88 -2.22 -2.30
C ILE A 62 -11.49 -1.57 -2.33
N ILE A 63 -11.19 -0.67 -1.39
CA ILE A 63 -9.88 -0.04 -1.23
C ILE A 63 -8.80 -1.09 -0.97
N MET A 64 -9.09 -2.10 -0.14
CA MET A 64 -8.19 -3.23 0.11
C MET A 64 -7.92 -4.05 -1.15
N ILE A 65 -8.93 -4.30 -1.98
CA ILE A 65 -8.76 -4.99 -3.28
C ILE A 65 -7.90 -4.14 -4.22
N VAL A 66 -8.13 -2.82 -4.30
CA VAL A 66 -7.26 -1.90 -5.05
C VAL A 66 -5.81 -2.01 -4.58
N SER A 67 -5.58 -2.02 -3.27
CA SER A 67 -4.23 -2.18 -2.69
C SER A 67 -3.63 -3.57 -2.96
N ALA A 68 -4.45 -4.62 -3.04
CA ALA A 68 -4.01 -5.96 -3.40
C ALA A 68 -3.44 -6.02 -4.83
N PHE A 69 -3.99 -5.24 -5.77
CA PHE A 69 -3.41 -5.11 -7.11
C PHE A 69 -2.05 -4.41 -7.09
N ALA A 70 -1.84 -3.43 -6.21
CA ALA A 70 -0.51 -2.85 -6.01
C ALA A 70 0.47 -3.90 -5.47
N ALA A 71 0.03 -4.71 -4.50
CA ALA A 71 0.81 -5.80 -3.94
C ALA A 71 1.10 -6.90 -4.97
N LEU A 72 0.17 -7.21 -5.89
CA LEU A 72 0.39 -8.17 -6.98
C LEU A 72 1.66 -7.87 -7.77
N VAL A 73 1.88 -6.60 -8.09
CA VAL A 73 3.04 -6.18 -8.88
C VAL A 73 4.29 -5.99 -8.01
N SER A 74 4.13 -5.35 -6.85
CA SER A 74 5.26 -4.99 -6.01
C SER A 74 5.86 -6.16 -5.25
N SER A 75 5.04 -7.09 -4.73
CA SER A 75 5.53 -8.25 -3.98
C SER A 75 6.31 -9.25 -4.84
N GLY A 76 6.08 -9.25 -6.15
CA GLY A 76 6.88 -10.06 -7.07
C GLY A 76 8.03 -9.28 -7.69
N GLY A 77 7.80 -8.01 -8.06
CA GLY A 77 8.76 -7.18 -8.76
C GLY A 77 9.93 -6.72 -7.88
N ALA A 78 9.64 -6.19 -6.69
CA ALA A 78 10.64 -5.63 -5.81
C ALA A 78 11.68 -6.68 -5.31
N PRO A 79 11.31 -7.89 -4.83
CA PRO A 79 12.28 -8.92 -4.48
C PRO A 79 13.11 -9.37 -5.67
N ARG A 80 12.50 -9.53 -6.86
CA ARG A 80 13.24 -9.89 -8.07
C ARG A 80 14.27 -8.83 -8.46
N ALA A 81 13.90 -7.55 -8.40
CA ALA A 81 14.85 -6.47 -8.63
C ALA A 81 16.01 -6.54 -7.64
N SER A 82 15.74 -6.80 -6.34
CA SER A 82 16.77 -6.98 -5.32
C SER A 82 17.69 -8.18 -5.61
N ILE A 83 17.14 -9.31 -6.09
CA ILE A 83 17.95 -10.48 -6.52
C ILE A 83 18.89 -10.10 -7.67
N TYR A 84 18.42 -9.36 -8.68
CA TYR A 84 19.28 -8.91 -9.78
C TYR A 84 20.34 -7.88 -9.32
N MET A 85 20.01 -7.03 -8.34
CA MET A 85 21.01 -6.17 -7.69
C MET A 85 22.10 -7.00 -7.01
N GLY A 86 21.73 -8.06 -6.29
CA GLY A 86 22.69 -9.00 -5.68
C GLY A 86 23.59 -9.68 -6.71
N LYS A 87 23.07 -9.97 -7.89
CA LYS A 87 23.85 -10.48 -9.04
C LYS A 87 24.71 -9.41 -9.73
N GLN A 88 24.69 -8.16 -9.26
CA GLN A 88 25.33 -6.98 -9.88
C GLN A 88 24.77 -6.65 -11.29
N ASP A 89 23.61 -7.18 -11.65
CA ASP A 89 22.90 -6.87 -12.91
C ASP A 89 21.84 -5.78 -12.69
N ASN A 90 22.32 -4.56 -12.50
CA ASN A 90 21.45 -3.40 -12.29
C ASN A 90 20.61 -3.07 -13.53
N LYS A 91 21.04 -3.49 -14.73
CA LYS A 91 20.25 -3.25 -15.96
C LYS A 91 18.95 -4.05 -15.95
N SER A 92 19.03 -5.35 -15.63
CA SER A 92 17.84 -6.19 -15.49
C SER A 92 16.96 -5.75 -14.32
N ALA A 93 17.55 -5.28 -13.22
CA ALA A 93 16.80 -4.75 -12.10
C ALA A 93 16.05 -3.44 -12.47
N GLU A 94 16.67 -2.50 -13.21
CA GLU A 94 16.03 -1.30 -13.75
C GLU A 94 14.92 -1.65 -14.77
N ASN A 95 15.12 -2.70 -15.57
CA ASN A 95 14.10 -3.18 -16.51
C ASN A 95 12.86 -3.71 -15.77
N ILE A 96 13.05 -4.48 -14.70
CA ILE A 96 11.95 -4.95 -13.84
C ILE A 96 11.21 -3.74 -13.24
N LEU A 97 11.91 -2.76 -12.68
CA LEU A 97 11.31 -1.54 -12.13
C LEU A 97 10.46 -0.81 -13.18
N GLY A 98 11.00 -0.59 -14.40
CA GLY A 98 10.29 0.11 -15.47
C GLY A 98 9.05 -0.63 -15.95
N ASN A 99 9.14 -1.95 -16.12
CA ASN A 99 8.01 -2.80 -16.49
C ASN A 99 6.91 -2.80 -15.42
N CYS A 100 7.28 -2.91 -14.13
CA CYS A 100 6.34 -2.85 -13.02
C CYS A 100 5.68 -1.48 -12.90
N PHE A 101 6.41 -0.39 -13.17
CA PHE A 101 5.85 0.96 -13.18
C PHE A 101 4.74 1.12 -14.24
N ILE A 102 4.99 0.68 -15.48
CA ILE A 102 4.00 0.73 -16.55
C ILE A 102 2.81 -0.20 -16.23
N LEU A 103 3.07 -1.38 -15.71
CA LEU A 103 2.01 -2.31 -15.32
C LEU A 103 1.10 -1.71 -14.24
N GLN A 104 1.65 -1.02 -13.24
CA GLN A 104 0.89 -0.31 -12.21
C GLN A 104 -0.01 0.79 -12.82
N ILE A 105 0.49 1.54 -13.80
CA ILE A 105 -0.31 2.56 -14.51
C ILE A 105 -1.47 1.89 -15.26
N ILE A 106 -1.22 0.81 -15.98
CA ILE A 106 -2.27 0.09 -16.73
C ILE A 106 -3.33 -0.46 -15.77
N ILE A 107 -2.91 -1.11 -14.69
CA ILE A 107 -3.83 -1.63 -13.67
C ILE A 107 -4.64 -0.49 -13.07
N SER A 108 -4.02 0.65 -12.75
CA SER A 108 -4.72 1.80 -12.16
C SER A 108 -5.80 2.36 -13.10
N VAL A 109 -5.51 2.46 -14.41
CA VAL A 109 -6.49 2.92 -15.40
C VAL A 109 -7.67 1.94 -15.50
N ILE A 110 -7.40 0.64 -15.53
CA ILE A 110 -8.45 -0.39 -15.55
C ILE A 110 -9.30 -0.33 -14.27
N LEU A 111 -8.67 -0.25 -13.10
CA LEU A 111 -9.37 -0.14 -11.83
C LEU A 111 -10.20 1.14 -11.73
N THR A 112 -9.66 2.27 -12.17
CA THR A 112 -10.40 3.54 -12.25
C THR A 112 -11.65 3.39 -13.13
N ALA A 113 -11.51 2.80 -14.31
CA ALA A 113 -12.65 2.56 -15.19
C ALA A 113 -13.71 1.65 -14.55
N ILE A 114 -13.29 0.55 -13.92
CA ILE A 114 -14.18 -0.37 -13.19
C ILE A 114 -14.91 0.37 -12.07
N LEU A 115 -14.20 1.14 -11.24
CA LEU A 115 -14.78 1.87 -10.11
C LEU A 115 -15.74 2.98 -10.57
N LEU A 116 -15.48 3.65 -11.68
CA LEU A 116 -16.37 4.68 -12.19
C LEU A 116 -17.64 4.10 -12.86
N ILE A 117 -17.54 2.94 -13.53
CA ILE A 117 -18.66 2.32 -14.23
C ILE A 117 -19.54 1.50 -13.28
N TRP A 118 -18.92 0.64 -12.46
CA TRP A 118 -19.62 -0.31 -11.58
C TRP A 118 -19.48 0.01 -10.08
N GLY A 119 -18.89 1.15 -9.71
CA GLY A 119 -18.63 1.48 -8.31
C GLY A 119 -19.85 1.43 -7.42
N ARG A 120 -21.00 1.94 -7.90
CA ARG A 120 -22.26 1.90 -7.14
C ARG A 120 -22.76 0.46 -6.93
N ASP A 121 -22.71 -0.38 -7.95
CA ASP A 121 -23.17 -1.77 -7.87
C ASP A 121 -22.27 -2.59 -6.95
N LEU A 122 -20.95 -2.35 -7.03
CA LEU A 122 -19.98 -2.93 -6.12
C LEU A 122 -20.24 -2.52 -4.67
N LEU A 123 -20.49 -1.25 -4.40
CA LEU A 123 -20.80 -0.76 -3.05
C LEU A 123 -22.08 -1.40 -2.49
N LEU A 124 -23.11 -1.55 -3.30
CA LEU A 124 -24.33 -2.26 -2.91
C LEU A 124 -24.05 -3.74 -2.62
N ALA A 125 -23.25 -4.41 -3.46
CA ALA A 125 -22.87 -5.80 -3.25
C ALA A 125 -22.02 -5.99 -1.97
N PHE A 126 -21.24 -4.98 -1.57
CA PHE A 126 -20.45 -4.97 -0.34
C PHE A 126 -21.21 -4.46 0.90
N GLY A 127 -22.52 -4.21 0.78
CA GLY A 127 -23.39 -3.97 1.93
C GLY A 127 -23.77 -2.50 2.18
N ALA A 128 -23.62 -1.61 1.19
CA ALA A 128 -24.15 -0.26 1.29
C ALA A 128 -25.69 -0.30 1.36
N SER A 129 -26.27 0.44 2.31
CA SER A 129 -27.71 0.63 2.43
C SER A 129 -28.17 1.86 1.63
N GLU A 130 -29.49 2.01 1.45
CA GLU A 130 -30.08 3.20 0.81
C GLU A 130 -29.64 4.51 1.46
N ASN A 131 -29.42 4.51 2.77
CA ASN A 131 -29.00 5.69 3.55
C ASN A 131 -27.51 5.98 3.44
N THR A 132 -26.67 4.98 3.16
CA THR A 132 -25.20 5.10 3.14
C THR A 132 -24.62 5.15 1.73
N ILE A 133 -25.36 4.68 0.72
CA ILE A 133 -24.88 4.56 -0.65
C ILE A 133 -24.45 5.91 -1.25
N SER A 134 -25.12 7.02 -0.90
CA SER A 134 -24.77 8.35 -1.39
C SER A 134 -23.37 8.74 -0.91
N TYR A 135 -23.10 8.61 0.39
CA TYR A 135 -21.79 8.92 0.99
C TYR A 135 -20.69 7.99 0.44
N ALA A 136 -20.98 6.71 0.32
CA ALA A 136 -20.05 5.73 -0.22
C ALA A 136 -19.69 6.03 -1.69
N THR A 137 -20.69 6.38 -2.51
CA THR A 137 -20.50 6.73 -3.93
C THR A 137 -19.70 8.03 -4.08
N ASP A 138 -20.02 9.06 -3.29
CA ASP A 138 -19.31 10.33 -3.28
C ASP A 138 -17.83 10.18 -2.95
N TYR A 139 -17.53 9.34 -1.94
CA TYR A 139 -16.14 8.99 -1.58
C TYR A 139 -15.46 8.22 -2.72
N MET A 140 -16.11 7.16 -3.20
CA MET A 140 -15.52 6.23 -4.18
C MET A 140 -15.26 6.89 -5.53
N HIS A 141 -16.12 7.81 -5.99
CA HIS A 141 -15.89 8.54 -7.24
C HIS A 141 -14.59 9.36 -7.20
N ILE A 142 -14.34 10.08 -6.10
CA ILE A 142 -13.11 10.87 -5.95
C ILE A 142 -11.92 9.94 -5.78
N TYR A 143 -12.06 8.88 -4.96
CA TYR A 143 -11.01 7.89 -4.75
C TYR A 143 -10.61 7.16 -6.04
N ALA A 144 -11.57 6.89 -6.94
CA ALA A 144 -11.30 6.25 -8.22
C ALA A 144 -10.27 7.02 -9.06
N PHE A 145 -10.34 8.35 -9.12
CA PHE A 145 -9.31 9.18 -9.76
C PHE A 145 -7.96 9.13 -9.03
N GLY A 146 -8.00 8.91 -7.72
CA GLY A 146 -6.81 8.74 -6.89
C GLY A 146 -6.12 7.38 -7.01
N THR A 147 -6.78 6.38 -7.62
CA THR A 147 -6.26 5.02 -7.74
C THR A 147 -4.87 4.96 -8.37
N LEU A 148 -4.58 5.82 -9.36
CA LEU A 148 -3.26 5.94 -9.97
C LEU A 148 -2.19 6.26 -8.94
N PHE A 149 -2.44 7.23 -8.07
CA PHE A 149 -1.48 7.66 -7.05
C PHE A 149 -1.31 6.59 -5.97
N VAL A 150 -2.40 5.94 -5.56
CA VAL A 150 -2.35 4.82 -4.60
C VAL A 150 -1.51 3.67 -5.16
N GLN A 151 -1.77 3.26 -6.41
CA GLN A 151 -1.02 2.18 -7.07
C GLN A 151 0.47 2.51 -7.17
N LEU A 152 0.81 3.71 -7.62
CA LEU A 152 2.21 4.12 -7.77
C LEU A 152 2.91 4.32 -6.42
N THR A 153 2.23 4.90 -5.42
CA THR A 153 2.82 5.06 -4.09
C THR A 153 3.14 3.70 -3.47
N LEU A 154 2.16 2.80 -3.38
CA LEU A 154 2.35 1.49 -2.76
C LEU A 154 3.31 0.62 -3.58
N GLY A 155 3.10 0.58 -4.91
CA GLY A 155 3.89 -0.27 -5.78
C GLY A 155 5.36 0.14 -5.86
N MET A 156 5.63 1.42 -6.06
CA MET A 156 7.01 1.90 -6.24
C MET A 156 7.75 2.07 -4.92
N ASN A 157 7.05 2.32 -3.82
CA ASN A 157 7.67 2.39 -2.49
C ASN A 157 8.33 1.06 -2.09
N ALA A 158 7.76 -0.07 -2.52
CA ALA A 158 8.36 -1.39 -2.32
C ALA A 158 9.73 -1.52 -3.01
N PHE A 159 9.93 -0.90 -4.18
CA PHE A 159 11.23 -0.88 -4.84
C PHE A 159 12.26 0.01 -4.13
N ILE A 160 11.83 1.08 -3.46
CA ILE A 160 12.72 1.89 -2.60
C ILE A 160 13.18 1.04 -1.41
N THR A 161 12.25 0.34 -0.76
CA THR A 161 12.54 -0.58 0.34
C THR A 161 13.47 -1.72 -0.11
N ALA A 162 13.23 -2.32 -1.28
CA ALA A 162 14.04 -3.40 -1.84
C ALA A 162 15.50 -3.00 -2.12
N GLN A 163 15.77 -1.71 -2.32
CA GLN A 163 17.13 -1.16 -2.44
C GLN A 163 17.78 -0.90 -1.07
N GLY A 164 17.05 -1.12 0.04
CA GLY A 164 17.52 -0.85 1.40
C GLY A 164 17.31 0.60 1.86
N PHE A 165 16.63 1.45 1.09
CA PHE A 165 16.34 2.83 1.47
C PHE A 165 15.04 2.95 2.28
N THR A 166 14.88 2.12 3.32
CA THR A 166 13.66 2.05 4.14
C THR A 166 13.30 3.37 4.81
N THR A 167 14.29 4.20 5.17
CA THR A 167 14.05 5.55 5.71
C THR A 167 13.38 6.46 4.68
N PHE A 168 13.77 6.40 3.40
CA PHE A 168 13.12 7.19 2.34
C PHE A 168 11.70 6.70 2.07
N SER A 169 11.49 5.39 2.14
CA SER A 169 10.18 4.75 2.09
C SER A 169 9.29 5.23 3.24
N MET A 170 9.78 5.21 4.48
CA MET A 170 9.08 5.74 5.66
C MET A 170 8.71 7.22 5.49
N VAL A 171 9.62 8.05 5.00
CA VAL A 171 9.37 9.48 4.78
C VAL A 171 8.25 9.71 3.77
N SER A 172 8.10 8.88 2.72
CA SER A 172 6.98 9.00 1.79
C SER A 172 5.63 8.75 2.48
N VAL A 173 5.56 7.77 3.39
CA VAL A 173 4.37 7.49 4.19
C VAL A 173 4.08 8.64 5.16
N LEU A 174 5.12 9.17 5.81
CA LEU A 174 4.99 10.30 6.73
C LEU A 174 4.48 11.56 6.01
N ILE A 175 5.00 11.88 4.82
CA ILE A 175 4.52 13.00 4.01
C ILE A 175 3.03 12.83 3.68
N GLY A 176 2.62 11.65 3.21
CA GLY A 176 1.22 11.36 2.93
C GLY A 176 0.32 11.51 4.16
N ALA A 177 0.75 10.95 5.30
CA ALA A 177 0.00 11.01 6.54
C ALA A 177 -0.15 12.45 7.06
N VAL A 178 0.93 13.22 7.09
CA VAL A 178 0.89 14.63 7.55
C VAL A 178 0.02 15.48 6.62
N CYS A 179 0.16 15.32 5.30
CA CYS A 179 -0.68 16.03 4.34
C CYS A 179 -2.16 15.67 4.52
N ASN A 180 -2.49 14.40 4.71
CA ASN A 180 -3.88 13.98 4.92
C ASN A 180 -4.46 14.57 6.22
N ILE A 181 -3.77 14.40 7.36
CA ILE A 181 -4.20 14.94 8.67
C ILE A 181 -4.43 16.46 8.63
N VAL A 182 -3.65 17.20 7.84
CA VAL A 182 -3.79 18.65 7.69
C VAL A 182 -4.91 19.02 6.72
N LEU A 183 -5.05 18.28 5.61
CA LEU A 183 -6.03 18.60 4.56
C LEU A 183 -7.45 18.15 4.93
N ASP A 184 -7.62 17.05 5.68
CA ASP A 184 -8.92 16.57 6.11
C ASP A 184 -9.76 17.64 6.80
N PRO A 185 -9.32 18.28 7.91
CA PRO A 185 -10.13 19.30 8.58
C PRO A 185 -10.38 20.51 7.68
N VAL A 186 -9.48 20.85 6.78
CA VAL A 186 -9.66 21.98 5.85
C VAL A 186 -10.77 21.66 4.84
N PHE A 187 -10.74 20.49 4.20
CA PHE A 187 -11.77 20.16 3.21
C PHE A 187 -13.09 19.76 3.85
N ILE A 188 -13.06 19.03 4.97
CA ILE A 188 -14.28 18.55 5.64
C ILE A 188 -15.03 19.72 6.30
N PHE A 189 -14.34 20.54 7.12
CA PHE A 189 -14.98 21.50 7.99
C PHE A 189 -14.90 22.94 7.46
N VAL A 190 -13.76 23.39 6.90
CA VAL A 190 -13.63 24.77 6.41
C VAL A 190 -14.31 24.96 5.06
N PHE A 191 -14.12 24.02 4.13
CA PHE A 191 -14.79 24.05 2.82
C PHE A 191 -16.15 23.34 2.82
N HIS A 192 -16.59 22.78 3.94
CA HIS A 192 -17.86 22.07 4.10
C HIS A 192 -18.13 20.98 3.03
N MET A 193 -17.07 20.30 2.57
CA MET A 193 -17.17 19.26 1.55
C MET A 193 -17.59 17.90 2.13
N GLY A 194 -17.63 17.73 3.45
CA GLY A 194 -18.01 16.47 4.10
C GLY A 194 -17.15 15.30 3.63
N VAL A 195 -17.79 14.18 3.27
CA VAL A 195 -17.12 12.95 2.81
C VAL A 195 -16.29 13.14 1.54
N ARG A 196 -16.75 14.02 0.63
CA ARG A 196 -15.98 14.38 -0.58
C ARG A 196 -14.65 15.05 -0.22
N GLY A 197 -14.66 15.85 0.85
CA GLY A 197 -13.45 16.50 1.37
C GLY A 197 -12.42 15.48 1.86
N ALA A 198 -12.83 14.48 2.62
CA ALA A 198 -11.95 13.39 3.08
C ALA A 198 -11.35 12.61 1.90
N ALA A 199 -12.16 12.24 0.92
CA ALA A 199 -11.68 11.56 -0.29
C ALA A 199 -10.64 12.42 -1.05
N LEU A 200 -10.91 13.72 -1.20
CA LEU A 200 -10.02 14.64 -1.90
C LEU A 200 -8.69 14.82 -1.15
N ALA A 201 -8.73 14.96 0.17
CA ALA A 201 -7.53 15.02 1.02
C ALA A 201 -6.67 13.77 0.86
N THR A 202 -7.30 12.60 0.88
CA THR A 202 -6.62 11.32 0.65
C THR A 202 -5.95 11.27 -0.73
N VAL A 203 -6.66 11.65 -1.80
CA VAL A 203 -6.11 11.65 -3.16
C VAL A 203 -4.93 12.61 -3.31
N ILE A 204 -5.04 13.83 -2.79
CA ILE A 204 -3.96 14.82 -2.84
C ILE A 204 -2.75 14.33 -2.05
N SER A 205 -2.96 13.78 -0.87
CA SER A 205 -1.88 13.24 -0.03
C SER A 205 -1.15 12.08 -0.71
N GLN A 206 -1.88 11.19 -1.38
CA GLN A 206 -1.28 10.11 -2.18
C GLN A 206 -0.55 10.65 -3.41
N ALA A 207 -1.06 11.72 -4.05
CA ALA A 207 -0.36 12.37 -5.18
C ALA A 207 0.98 12.97 -4.74
N ILE A 208 1.03 13.65 -3.59
CA ILE A 208 2.26 14.21 -3.02
C ILE A 208 3.25 13.09 -2.67
N SER A 209 2.78 12.00 -2.04
CA SER A 209 3.61 10.81 -1.77
C SER A 209 4.15 10.18 -3.06
N THR A 210 3.32 10.07 -4.09
CA THR A 210 3.74 9.57 -5.41
C THR A 210 4.83 10.43 -6.02
N LEU A 211 4.69 11.75 -5.97
CA LEU A 211 5.71 12.68 -6.46
C LEU A 211 7.04 12.50 -5.74
N TRP A 212 7.00 12.31 -4.42
CA TRP A 212 8.20 12.01 -3.62
C TRP A 212 8.86 10.70 -4.06
N VAL A 213 8.10 9.62 -4.16
CA VAL A 213 8.56 8.28 -4.56
C VAL A 213 9.17 8.31 -5.96
N VAL A 214 8.45 8.88 -6.94
CA VAL A 214 8.92 8.97 -8.32
C VAL A 214 10.16 9.87 -8.44
N SER A 215 10.17 11.01 -7.74
CA SER A 215 11.33 11.90 -7.70
C SER A 215 12.58 11.21 -7.14
N PHE A 216 12.41 10.36 -6.12
CA PHE A 216 13.50 9.56 -5.58
C PHE A 216 14.02 8.55 -6.61
N LEU A 217 13.13 7.80 -7.27
CA LEU A 217 13.49 6.79 -8.27
C LEU A 217 14.09 7.40 -9.58
N CYS A 218 13.78 8.66 -9.88
CA CYS A 218 14.41 9.42 -10.96
C CYS A 218 15.69 10.14 -10.52
N GLY A 219 15.93 10.25 -9.21
CA GLY A 219 17.01 11.03 -8.60
C GLY A 219 18.38 10.33 -8.66
N LYS A 220 19.42 11.04 -8.20
CA LYS A 220 20.82 10.54 -8.20
C LYS A 220 21.14 9.63 -7.01
N LYS A 221 20.28 9.59 -5.97
CA LYS A 221 20.52 8.84 -4.72
C LYS A 221 20.08 7.38 -4.81
N THR A 222 19.16 7.06 -5.72
CA THR A 222 18.67 5.70 -5.94
C THR A 222 19.74 4.83 -6.61
N LEU A 223 19.69 3.52 -6.34
CA LEU A 223 20.52 2.52 -7.03
C LEU A 223 19.89 2.10 -8.36
N LEU A 224 18.56 1.96 -8.37
CA LEU A 224 17.77 1.60 -9.55
C LEU A 224 17.04 2.84 -10.05
N HIS A 225 17.36 3.24 -11.26
CA HIS A 225 16.80 4.44 -11.89
C HIS A 225 15.59 4.09 -12.77
N LEU A 226 14.53 4.86 -12.61
CA LEU A 226 13.39 4.81 -13.53
C LEU A 226 13.78 5.53 -14.83
N ARG A 227 14.19 4.76 -15.84
CA ARG A 227 14.67 5.30 -17.14
C ARG A 227 13.64 5.11 -18.24
N LYS A 228 13.45 6.12 -19.07
CA LYS A 228 12.52 6.10 -20.21
C LYS A 228 12.66 4.87 -21.10
N LYS A 229 13.91 4.38 -21.32
CA LYS A 229 14.18 3.21 -22.17
C LYS A 229 13.60 1.89 -21.63
N HIS A 230 13.29 1.81 -20.32
CA HIS A 230 12.72 0.62 -19.66
C HIS A 230 11.21 0.76 -19.41
N LEU A 231 10.60 1.87 -19.85
CA LEU A 231 9.15 2.11 -19.73
C LEU A 231 8.41 1.43 -20.87
N HIS A 232 8.41 0.11 -20.89
CA HIS A 232 7.67 -0.72 -21.84
C HIS A 232 7.27 -2.02 -21.16
N LEU A 233 6.32 -2.75 -21.73
CA LEU A 233 5.83 -4.02 -21.20
C LEU A 233 6.49 -5.18 -21.94
N GLU A 234 7.30 -5.94 -21.20
CA GLU A 234 7.86 -7.20 -21.66
C GLU A 234 7.22 -8.37 -20.89
N ALA A 235 6.42 -9.20 -21.56
CA ALA A 235 5.76 -10.34 -20.93
C ALA A 235 6.75 -11.27 -20.19
N LYS A 236 7.96 -11.46 -20.74
CA LYS A 236 9.02 -12.26 -20.10
C LYS A 236 9.49 -11.71 -18.75
N VAL A 237 9.36 -10.39 -18.52
CA VAL A 237 9.72 -9.71 -17.28
C VAL A 237 8.53 -9.67 -16.33
N VAL A 238 7.35 -9.34 -16.86
CA VAL A 238 6.12 -9.11 -16.09
C VAL A 238 5.51 -10.39 -15.55
N LEU A 239 5.40 -11.47 -16.38
CA LEU A 239 4.75 -12.71 -15.95
C LEU A 239 5.38 -13.34 -14.70
N PRO A 240 6.71 -13.46 -14.57
CA PRO A 240 7.29 -13.96 -13.34
C PRO A 240 7.10 -13.03 -12.13
N CYS A 241 6.95 -11.70 -12.32
CA CYS A 241 6.61 -10.79 -11.24
C CYS A 241 5.18 -11.01 -10.77
N ILE A 242 4.22 -11.12 -11.70
CA ILE A 242 2.83 -11.43 -11.38
C ILE A 242 2.72 -12.79 -10.68
N ALA A 243 3.40 -13.83 -11.19
CA ALA A 243 3.36 -15.18 -10.61
C ALA A 243 3.81 -15.19 -9.14
N LEU A 244 4.88 -14.45 -8.79
CA LEU A 244 5.34 -14.34 -7.41
C LEU A 244 4.40 -13.47 -6.55
N GLY A 245 3.83 -12.41 -7.12
CA GLY A 245 2.92 -11.52 -6.41
C GLY A 245 1.51 -12.08 -6.22
N LEU A 246 1.15 -13.13 -6.95
CA LEU A 246 -0.19 -13.73 -6.93
C LEU A 246 -0.58 -14.23 -5.54
N ALA A 247 0.35 -14.78 -4.78
CA ALA A 247 0.12 -15.22 -3.41
C ALA A 247 -0.30 -14.05 -2.50
N ALA A 248 0.41 -12.92 -2.58
CA ALA A 248 0.06 -11.72 -1.80
C ALA A 248 -1.29 -11.14 -2.23
N PHE A 249 -1.57 -11.11 -3.52
CA PHE A 249 -2.85 -10.67 -4.06
C PHE A 249 -4.01 -11.53 -3.56
N ILE A 250 -3.90 -12.86 -3.67
CA ILE A 250 -4.94 -13.78 -3.20
C ILE A 250 -5.14 -13.64 -1.70
N MET A 251 -4.06 -13.54 -0.92
CA MET A 251 -4.14 -13.38 0.53
C MET A 251 -4.91 -12.11 0.92
N GLN A 252 -4.55 -10.95 0.38
CA GLN A 252 -5.21 -9.68 0.69
C GLN A 252 -6.66 -9.62 0.17
N SER A 253 -6.91 -10.14 -1.04
CA SER A 253 -8.26 -10.18 -1.61
C SER A 253 -9.18 -11.12 -0.82
N SER A 254 -8.66 -12.29 -0.41
CA SER A 254 -9.40 -13.24 0.42
C SER A 254 -9.71 -12.66 1.79
N GLU A 255 -8.77 -11.95 2.42
CA GLU A 255 -8.99 -11.29 3.71
C GLU A 255 -10.15 -10.29 3.63
N SER A 256 -10.23 -9.50 2.54
CA SER A 256 -11.34 -8.57 2.33
C SER A 256 -12.69 -9.29 2.21
N ILE A 257 -12.76 -10.36 1.42
CA ILE A 257 -13.99 -11.15 1.22
C ILE A 257 -14.40 -11.84 2.51
N VAL A 258 -13.45 -12.46 3.21
CA VAL A 258 -13.71 -13.14 4.51
C VAL A 258 -14.24 -12.15 5.52
N THR A 259 -13.67 -10.95 5.62
CA THR A 259 -14.13 -9.89 6.55
C THR A 259 -15.60 -9.52 6.29
N VAL A 260 -15.99 -9.34 5.02
CA VAL A 260 -17.37 -9.01 4.67
C VAL A 260 -18.32 -10.16 5.00
N CYS A 261 -17.99 -11.39 4.60
CA CYS A 261 -18.81 -12.57 4.89
C CYS A 261 -18.94 -12.83 6.40
N PHE A 262 -17.84 -12.64 7.14
CA PHE A 262 -17.82 -12.85 8.58
C PHE A 262 -18.67 -11.81 9.32
N ASN A 263 -18.52 -10.53 8.98
CA ASN A 263 -19.32 -9.46 9.58
C ASN A 263 -20.82 -9.64 9.27
N SER A 264 -21.18 -10.01 8.02
CA SER A 264 -22.56 -10.30 7.66
C SER A 264 -23.15 -11.48 8.44
N SER A 265 -22.36 -12.53 8.64
CA SER A 265 -22.79 -13.69 9.42
C SER A 265 -22.92 -13.36 10.93
N LEU A 266 -21.96 -12.61 11.48
CA LEU A 266 -22.01 -12.17 12.88
C LEU A 266 -23.22 -11.28 13.15
N LEU A 267 -23.53 -10.36 12.24
CA LEU A 267 -24.71 -9.50 12.36
C LEU A 267 -26.00 -10.35 12.38
N ARG A 268 -26.09 -11.35 11.50
CA ARG A 268 -27.27 -12.21 11.38
C ARG A 268 -27.51 -13.11 12.59
N TYR A 269 -26.45 -13.67 13.19
CA TYR A 269 -26.56 -14.68 14.25
C TYR A 269 -26.23 -14.16 15.65
N GLY A 270 -25.44 -13.11 15.78
CA GLY A 270 -24.96 -12.56 17.06
C GLY A 270 -25.32 -11.10 17.30
N GLY A 271 -25.93 -10.44 16.31
CA GLY A 271 -26.32 -9.03 16.40
C GLY A 271 -25.14 -8.07 16.51
N ASP A 272 -25.44 -6.81 16.83
CA ASP A 272 -24.46 -5.72 16.89
C ASP A 272 -23.35 -5.94 17.92
N ILE A 273 -23.66 -6.63 19.03
CA ILE A 273 -22.69 -6.91 20.09
C ILE A 273 -21.58 -7.85 19.57
N ALA A 274 -21.94 -8.88 18.80
CA ALA A 274 -20.96 -9.80 18.24
C ALA A 274 -20.06 -9.12 17.19
N VAL A 275 -20.63 -8.27 16.36
CA VAL A 275 -19.87 -7.44 15.39
C VAL A 275 -18.92 -6.48 16.11
N GLY A 276 -19.41 -5.82 17.16
CA GLY A 276 -18.59 -4.90 17.98
C GLY A 276 -17.43 -5.62 18.66
N ALA A 277 -17.68 -6.77 19.29
CA ALA A 277 -16.64 -7.59 19.92
C ALA A 277 -15.58 -8.05 18.91
N MET A 278 -16.02 -8.50 17.71
CA MET A 278 -15.09 -8.91 16.64
C MET A 278 -14.27 -7.74 16.11
N THR A 279 -14.85 -6.56 15.99
CA THR A 279 -14.14 -5.36 15.56
C THR A 279 -13.02 -4.99 16.54
N ILE A 280 -13.25 -5.11 17.84
CA ILE A 280 -12.23 -4.90 18.87
C ILE A 280 -11.12 -5.96 18.74
N LEU A 281 -11.47 -7.24 18.63
CA LEU A 281 -10.50 -8.32 18.50
C LEU A 281 -9.62 -8.17 17.27
N THR A 282 -10.21 -7.87 16.11
CA THR A 282 -9.45 -7.64 14.86
C THR A 282 -8.55 -6.42 14.95
N SER A 283 -8.98 -5.35 15.62
CA SER A 283 -8.15 -4.15 15.83
C SER A 283 -6.93 -4.45 16.71
N VAL A 284 -7.12 -5.20 17.80
CA VAL A 284 -6.01 -5.63 18.67
C VAL A 284 -5.06 -6.56 17.91
N MET A 285 -5.59 -7.50 17.12
CA MET A 285 -4.77 -8.40 16.30
C MET A 285 -3.98 -7.65 15.25
N GLN A 286 -4.60 -6.70 14.55
CA GLN A 286 -3.89 -5.83 13.60
C GLN A 286 -2.75 -5.07 14.27
N PHE A 287 -2.99 -4.45 15.43
CA PHE A 287 -1.96 -3.74 16.17
C PHE A 287 -0.77 -4.63 16.53
N ALA A 288 -1.03 -5.86 16.99
CA ALA A 288 0.01 -6.84 17.32
C ALA A 288 0.80 -7.31 16.07
N MET A 289 0.17 -7.34 14.90
CA MET A 289 0.80 -7.76 13.65
C MET A 289 1.67 -6.68 12.98
N LEU A 290 1.47 -5.38 13.29
CA LEU A 290 2.22 -4.29 12.66
C LEU A 290 3.75 -4.40 12.81
N PRO A 291 4.30 -4.68 14.02
CA PRO A 291 5.75 -4.86 14.15
C PRO A 291 6.28 -6.04 13.34
N LEU A 292 5.54 -7.15 13.29
CA LEU A 292 5.92 -8.34 12.51
C LEU A 292 5.97 -8.04 11.01
N GLN A 293 4.97 -7.34 10.49
CA GLN A 293 4.93 -6.90 9.08
C GLN A 293 6.09 -5.95 8.77
N GLY A 294 6.38 -4.99 9.66
CA GLY A 294 7.50 -4.07 9.51
C GLY A 294 8.85 -4.78 9.51
N ILE A 295 9.04 -5.76 10.38
CA ILE A 295 10.27 -6.58 10.42
C ILE A 295 10.39 -7.41 9.15
N ALA A 296 9.32 -8.06 8.70
CA ALA A 296 9.31 -8.86 7.47
C ALA A 296 9.66 -8.01 6.24
N GLN A 297 9.11 -6.81 6.14
CA GLN A 297 9.44 -5.86 5.06
C GLN A 297 10.90 -5.39 5.12
N GLY A 298 11.46 -5.16 6.31
CA GLY A 298 12.86 -4.82 6.50
C GLY A 298 13.82 -5.97 6.21
N ALA A 299 13.41 -7.22 6.47
CA ALA A 299 14.21 -8.42 6.21
C ALA A 299 14.24 -8.81 4.71
N GLN A 300 13.18 -8.50 3.97
CA GLN A 300 13.02 -8.89 2.57
C GLN A 300 14.20 -8.47 1.66
N PRO A 301 14.66 -7.20 1.67
CA PRO A 301 15.79 -6.79 0.82
C PRO A 301 17.09 -7.52 1.20
N ILE A 302 17.29 -7.81 2.48
CA ILE A 302 18.48 -8.56 2.94
C ILE A 302 18.49 -9.96 2.33
N SER A 303 17.41 -10.70 2.49
CA SER A 303 17.28 -12.07 1.97
C SER A 303 17.37 -12.12 0.45
N SER A 304 16.62 -11.24 -0.24
CA SER A 304 16.56 -11.21 -1.71
C SER A 304 17.89 -10.84 -2.34
N TYR A 305 18.57 -9.82 -1.81
CA TYR A 305 19.89 -9.39 -2.30
C TYR A 305 20.93 -10.49 -2.13
N ASN A 306 21.04 -11.08 -0.93
CA ASN A 306 22.04 -12.10 -0.63
C ASN A 306 21.78 -13.41 -1.35
N TYR A 307 20.50 -13.75 -1.63
CA TYR A 307 20.17 -14.84 -2.53
C TYR A 307 20.73 -14.60 -3.94
N GLY A 308 20.60 -13.40 -4.47
CA GLY A 308 21.16 -13.00 -5.75
C GLY A 308 22.69 -13.03 -5.77
N ALA A 309 23.33 -12.60 -4.68
CA ALA A 309 24.78 -12.60 -4.48
C ALA A 309 25.37 -14.00 -4.21
N LYS A 310 24.54 -15.05 -4.11
CA LYS A 310 24.92 -16.43 -3.73
C LYS A 310 25.61 -16.52 -2.36
N ASN A 311 25.28 -15.62 -1.44
CA ASN A 311 25.78 -15.60 -0.08
C ASN A 311 24.97 -16.54 0.82
N CYS A 312 25.19 -17.86 0.66
CA CYS A 312 24.37 -18.92 1.26
C CYS A 312 24.22 -18.82 2.77
N LEU A 313 25.28 -18.40 3.49
CA LEU A 313 25.27 -18.27 4.95
C LEU A 313 24.23 -17.27 5.48
N LEU A 314 23.83 -16.30 4.66
CA LEU A 314 22.91 -15.22 5.04
C LEU A 314 21.43 -15.53 4.82
N TYR A 315 21.09 -16.33 3.80
CA TYR A 315 19.70 -16.67 3.54
C TYR A 315 19.31 -18.09 3.97
N THR A 316 20.28 -18.92 4.34
CA THR A 316 20.06 -20.25 4.93
C THR A 316 20.27 -20.25 6.45
N SER A 317 20.16 -19.09 7.10
CA SER A 317 20.25 -19.02 8.56
C SER A 317 19.27 -20.02 9.17
N PRO A 318 19.79 -20.98 10.00
CA PRO A 318 18.90 -21.90 10.67
C PRO A 318 17.93 -21.13 11.53
N SER A 319 16.67 -21.28 11.27
CA SER A 319 15.57 -20.83 12.12
C SER A 319 15.66 -21.48 13.50
#